data_fc4ed46c865003530ad4cdd35e839cad
#
_entry.id   fc4ed46c865003530ad4cdd35e839cad
#
_cell.length_a   1.000
_cell.length_b   1.000
_cell.length_c   1.000
_cell.angle_alpha   90.00
_cell.angle_beta   90.00
_cell.angle_gamma   90.00
#
_symmetry.space_group_name_H-M   'P 1'
#
loop_
_entity.id
_entity.type
_entity.pdbx_description
1 polymer ?
#
loop_
_entity_poly.entity_id
_entity_poly.type
_entity_poly.pdbx_seq_one_letter_code
_entity_poly.pdbx_strand_id
1 'polypeptide(L)'
;MKITINFTDFKHYFNLRRPDNFTSAGLWALWQYFEDVYPEMELDVIGICTEFTEWENIEEYNMAYGSEHEHSWEVSDETIFIDIDGQRFISEDW
;
A
#
# COMPACT_ATOMS: atom_id res chain seq x y z
N MET A 1 14.58 1.31 -2.40
CA MET A 1 14.55 2.67 -2.93
C MET A 1 15.89 3.03 -3.53
N LYS A 2 15.89 3.78 -4.58
CA LYS A 2 17.09 4.07 -5.38
C LYS A 2 18.16 4.84 -4.61
N ILE A 3 17.76 5.80 -3.78
CA ILE A 3 18.67 6.54 -2.93
C ILE A 3 18.84 5.76 -1.64
N THR A 4 19.97 5.92 -0.97
CA THR A 4 20.24 5.21 0.28
C THR A 4 19.34 5.73 1.40
N ILE A 5 18.07 5.33 1.37
CA ILE A 5 17.12 5.61 2.45
C ILE A 5 16.73 4.30 3.11
N ASN A 6 16.37 4.39 4.39
CA ASN A 6 15.89 3.24 5.15
C ASN A 6 14.40 3.41 5.43
N PHE A 7 13.79 2.44 6.10
CA PHE A 7 12.37 2.49 6.41
C PHE A 7 12.00 3.71 7.26
N THR A 8 12.87 4.10 8.18
CA THR A 8 12.62 5.28 9.02
C THR A 8 12.49 6.54 8.17
N ASP A 9 13.36 6.71 7.18
CA ASP A 9 13.30 7.83 6.24
C ASP A 9 12.01 7.78 5.40
N PHE A 10 11.68 6.59 4.89
CA PHE A 10 10.48 6.36 4.09
C PHE A 10 9.22 6.76 4.89
N LYS A 11 9.09 6.26 6.11
CA LYS A 11 7.99 6.57 7.01
C LYS A 11 7.93 8.07 7.32
N HIS A 12 9.08 8.69 7.55
CA HIS A 12 9.16 10.12 7.83
C HIS A 12 8.62 10.97 6.69
N TYR A 13 9.00 10.66 5.45
CA TYR A 13 8.52 11.40 4.28
C TYR A 13 7.01 11.28 4.11
N PHE A 14 6.44 10.12 4.35
CA PHE A 14 4.98 9.95 4.33
C PHE A 14 4.30 10.73 5.44
N ASN A 15 4.85 10.72 6.64
CA ASN A 15 4.27 11.46 7.77
C ASN A 15 4.30 12.97 7.55
N LEU A 16 5.30 13.48 6.85
CA LEU A 16 5.38 14.91 6.52
C LEU A 16 4.34 15.33 5.49
N ARG A 17 4.04 14.49 4.52
CA ARG A 17 3.21 14.87 3.38
C ARG A 17 1.79 14.32 3.43
N ARG A 18 1.64 13.10 3.92
CA ARG A 18 0.34 12.41 3.97
C ARG A 18 0.26 11.54 5.23
N PRO A 19 0.21 12.16 6.43
CA PRO A 19 0.31 11.40 7.68
C PRO A 19 -0.84 10.41 7.91
N ASP A 20 -2.01 10.68 7.34
CA ASP A 20 -3.20 9.85 7.58
C ASP A 20 -3.52 8.89 6.42
N ASN A 21 -2.66 8.82 5.40
CA ASN A 21 -2.96 8.01 4.21
C ASN A 21 -2.72 6.52 4.43
N PHE A 22 -1.69 6.17 5.20
CA PHE A 22 -1.34 4.79 5.51
C PHE A 22 -1.00 4.64 6.98
N THR A 23 -1.34 3.49 7.56
CA THR A 23 -0.90 3.13 8.91
C THR A 23 0.59 2.80 8.91
N SER A 24 1.21 2.73 10.09
CA SER A 24 2.61 2.31 10.20
C SER A 24 2.83 0.91 9.65
N ALA A 25 1.89 -0.01 9.91
CA ALA A 25 1.95 -1.36 9.35
C ALA A 25 1.81 -1.35 7.84
N GLY A 26 0.93 -0.47 7.30
CA GLY A 26 0.77 -0.30 5.86
C GLY A 26 2.02 0.24 5.19
N LEU A 27 2.67 1.22 5.81
CA LEU A 27 3.94 1.77 5.30
C LEU A 27 5.04 0.72 5.30
N TRP A 28 5.09 -0.13 6.32
CA TRP A 28 6.06 -1.23 6.37
C TRP A 28 5.82 -2.23 5.23
N ALA A 29 4.57 -2.58 4.98
CA ALA A 29 4.21 -3.48 3.90
C ALA A 29 4.56 -2.90 2.52
N LEU A 30 4.29 -1.60 2.30
CA LEU A 30 4.68 -0.89 1.08
C LEU A 30 6.20 -0.88 0.90
N TRP A 31 6.93 -0.56 1.97
CA TRP A 31 8.39 -0.54 1.95
C TRP A 31 8.96 -1.89 1.50
N GLN A 32 8.48 -2.97 2.12
CA GLN A 32 8.93 -4.32 1.79
C GLN A 32 8.61 -4.67 0.33
N TYR A 33 7.40 -4.31 -0.12
CA TYR A 33 6.97 -4.56 -1.49
C TYR A 33 7.89 -3.86 -2.50
N PHE A 34 8.15 -2.56 -2.31
CA PHE A 34 8.97 -1.81 -3.25
C PHE A 34 10.44 -2.22 -3.22
N GLU A 35 10.97 -2.58 -2.06
CA GLU A 35 12.34 -3.08 -1.96
C GLU A 35 12.51 -4.43 -2.66
N ASP A 36 11.47 -5.26 -2.65
CA ASP A 36 11.48 -6.58 -3.26
C ASP A 36 11.25 -6.53 -4.78
N VAL A 37 10.27 -5.74 -5.21
CA VAL A 37 9.81 -5.69 -6.61
C VAL A 37 10.47 -4.58 -7.41
N TYR A 38 10.68 -3.42 -6.81
CA TYR A 38 11.22 -2.23 -7.46
C TYR A 38 12.35 -1.58 -6.66
N PRO A 39 13.47 -2.30 -6.42
CA PRO A 39 14.55 -1.76 -5.56
C PRO A 39 15.20 -0.48 -6.11
N GLU A 40 15.07 -0.24 -7.41
CA GLU A 40 15.64 0.94 -8.07
C GLU A 40 14.66 2.13 -8.15
N MET A 41 13.44 1.96 -7.62
CA MET A 41 12.42 3.00 -7.70
C MET A 41 12.79 4.21 -6.82
N GLU A 42 12.57 5.41 -7.36
CA GLU A 42 12.71 6.64 -6.59
C GLU A 42 11.48 6.85 -5.71
N LEU A 43 11.67 7.44 -4.54
CA LEU A 43 10.58 7.73 -3.64
C LEU A 43 9.69 8.83 -4.22
N ASP A 44 8.40 8.53 -4.41
CA ASP A 44 7.40 9.47 -4.87
C ASP A 44 6.17 9.35 -3.97
N VAL A 45 6.18 10.10 -2.86
CA VAL A 45 5.11 10.03 -1.84
C VAL A 45 3.74 10.34 -2.46
N ILE A 46 3.66 11.40 -3.26
CA ILE A 46 2.39 11.83 -3.87
C ILE A 46 1.88 10.77 -4.85
N GLY A 47 2.76 10.26 -5.72
CA GLY A 47 2.41 9.22 -6.68
C GLY A 47 1.93 7.95 -5.99
N ILE A 48 2.63 7.49 -4.96
CA ILE A 48 2.23 6.30 -4.20
C ILE A 48 0.87 6.52 -3.54
N CYS A 49 0.64 7.68 -2.92
CA CYS A 49 -0.63 7.97 -2.27
C CYS A 49 -1.81 8.05 -3.24
N THR A 50 -1.57 8.44 -4.49
CA THR A 50 -2.64 8.48 -5.51
C THR A 50 -2.88 7.14 -6.17
N GLU A 51 -1.88 6.26 -6.19
CA GLU A 51 -1.97 4.96 -6.88
C GLU A 51 -2.36 3.81 -5.96
N PHE A 52 -2.12 3.92 -4.66
CA PHE A 52 -2.36 2.85 -3.69
C PHE A 52 -3.29 3.30 -2.59
N THR A 53 -4.16 2.39 -2.15
CA THR A 53 -5.11 2.63 -1.06
C THR A 53 -5.01 1.50 -0.04
N GLU A 54 -4.99 1.86 1.23
CA GLU A 54 -5.03 0.89 2.32
C GLU A 54 -6.49 0.67 2.75
N TRP A 55 -6.89 -0.60 2.86
CA TRP A 55 -8.24 -1.01 3.24
C TRP A 55 -8.21 -1.74 4.58
N GLU A 56 -9.21 -1.52 5.41
CA GLU A 56 -9.31 -2.22 6.70
C GLU A 56 -9.65 -3.69 6.51
N ASN A 57 -10.47 -4.01 5.50
CA ASN A 57 -10.93 -5.36 5.23
C ASN A 57 -11.51 -5.42 3.82
N ILE A 58 -11.89 -6.63 3.41
CA ILE A 58 -12.45 -6.84 2.07
C ILE A 58 -13.82 -6.19 1.91
N GLU A 59 -14.61 -6.07 2.96
CA GLU A 59 -15.93 -5.47 2.90
C GLU A 59 -15.83 -3.98 2.52
N GLU A 60 -14.84 -3.26 3.04
CA GLU A 60 -14.62 -1.86 2.68
C GLU A 60 -14.25 -1.71 1.20
N TYR A 61 -13.37 -2.60 0.71
CA TYR A 61 -13.01 -2.64 -0.70
C TYR A 61 -14.22 -2.92 -1.59
N ASN A 62 -15.03 -3.91 -1.22
CA ASN A 62 -16.23 -4.28 -1.97
C ASN A 62 -17.21 -3.12 -2.07
N MET A 63 -17.38 -2.36 -1.00
CA MET A 63 -18.25 -1.18 -1.02
C MET A 63 -17.75 -0.10 -1.97
N ALA A 64 -16.45 0.12 -2.01
CA ALA A 64 -15.85 1.15 -2.85
C ALA A 64 -15.91 0.80 -4.34
N TYR A 65 -15.69 -0.45 -4.69
CA TYR A 65 -15.62 -0.91 -6.09
C TYR A 65 -16.88 -1.64 -6.56
N GLY A 66 -17.86 -1.85 -5.69
CA GLY A 66 -19.07 -2.59 -6.05
C GLY A 66 -18.79 -4.06 -6.34
N SER A 67 -17.77 -4.63 -5.73
CA SER A 67 -17.41 -6.04 -5.91
C SER A 67 -17.99 -6.90 -4.78
N GLU A 68 -17.86 -8.22 -4.91
CA GLU A 68 -18.44 -9.20 -3.98
C GLU A 68 -17.44 -10.27 -3.56
N HIS A 69 -16.18 -9.88 -3.34
CA HIS A 69 -15.16 -10.83 -2.90
C HIS A 69 -15.41 -11.31 -1.49
N GLU A 70 -15.15 -12.59 -1.23
CA GLU A 70 -15.26 -13.16 0.11
C GLU A 70 -13.96 -13.02 0.89
N HIS A 71 -12.82 -12.98 0.20
CA HIS A 71 -11.50 -12.93 0.81
C HIS A 71 -10.66 -11.81 0.21
N SER A 72 -9.84 -11.17 1.06
CA SER A 72 -8.97 -10.07 0.63
C SER A 72 -8.00 -10.49 -0.47
N TRP A 73 -7.45 -11.71 -0.40
CA TRP A 73 -6.48 -12.19 -1.37
C TRP A 73 -7.05 -12.32 -2.80
N GLU A 74 -8.36 -12.35 -2.95
CA GLU A 74 -8.99 -12.38 -4.27
C GLU A 74 -8.73 -11.10 -5.08
N VAL A 75 -8.42 -10.00 -4.40
CA VAL A 75 -8.07 -8.73 -5.03
C VAL A 75 -6.82 -8.87 -5.90
N SER A 76 -5.92 -9.80 -5.56
CA SER A 76 -4.70 -10.04 -6.33
C SER A 76 -4.96 -10.46 -7.79
N ASP A 77 -6.15 -10.94 -8.10
CA ASP A 77 -6.54 -11.29 -9.46
C ASP A 77 -6.91 -10.05 -10.29
N GLU A 78 -7.15 -8.91 -9.66
CA GLU A 78 -7.59 -7.69 -10.32
C GLU A 78 -6.49 -6.62 -10.40
N THR A 79 -5.66 -6.53 -9.38
CA THR A 79 -4.64 -5.49 -9.30
C THR A 79 -3.51 -5.92 -8.34
N ILE A 80 -2.53 -5.04 -8.12
CA ILE A 80 -1.48 -5.29 -7.15
C ILE A 80 -2.11 -5.35 -5.75
N PHE A 81 -1.83 -6.43 -5.02
CA PHE A 81 -2.33 -6.68 -3.68
C PHE A 81 -1.17 -6.86 -2.71
N ILE A 82 -1.19 -6.12 -1.61
CA ILE A 82 -0.15 -6.19 -0.57
C ILE A 82 -0.84 -6.47 0.75
N ASP A 83 -0.68 -7.69 1.28
CA ASP A 83 -1.26 -8.07 2.55
C ASP A 83 -0.51 -7.42 3.72
N ILE A 84 -1.25 -6.99 4.75
CA ILE A 84 -0.65 -6.40 5.95
C ILE A 84 -0.73 -7.39 7.11
N ASP A 85 -1.95 -7.88 7.43
CA ASP A 85 -2.15 -8.74 8.60
C ASP A 85 -3.17 -9.87 8.35
N GLY A 86 -3.47 -10.18 7.08
CA GLY A 86 -4.47 -11.17 6.71
C GLY A 86 -5.87 -10.61 6.56
N GLN A 87 -6.13 -9.42 7.06
CA GLN A 87 -7.42 -8.73 6.94
C GLN A 87 -7.25 -7.35 6.32
N ARG A 88 -6.36 -6.54 6.85
CA ARG A 88 -6.01 -5.23 6.31
C ARG A 88 -5.03 -5.42 5.15
N PHE A 89 -5.20 -4.66 4.09
CA PHE A 89 -4.35 -4.79 2.90
C PHE A 89 -4.28 -3.46 2.14
N ILE A 90 -3.35 -3.41 1.17
CA ILE A 90 -3.19 -2.29 0.26
C ILE A 90 -3.37 -2.81 -1.16
N SER A 91 -4.08 -2.06 -1.99
CA SER A 91 -4.22 -2.37 -3.41
C SER A 91 -3.89 -1.15 -4.26
N GLU A 92 -3.42 -1.41 -5.50
CA GLU A 92 -3.26 -0.36 -6.48
C GLU A 92 -4.63 0.00 -7.05
N ASP A 93 -4.91 1.28 -7.20
CA ASP A 93 -6.18 1.75 -7.76
C ASP A 93 -6.30 1.36 -9.24
N TRP A 94 -7.48 0.91 -9.64
CA TRP A 94 -7.74 0.44 -11.01
C TRP A 94 -9.04 0.95 -11.59
#